data_f62821dfc85586a459164340c3def248
#
_entry.id   f62821dfc85586a459164340c3def248
#
_cell.length_a   1.000
_cell.length_b   1.000
_cell.length_c   1.000
_cell.angle_alpha   90.00
_cell.angle_beta   90.00
_cell.angle_gamma   90.00
#
_symmetry.space_group_name_H-M   'P 1'
#
loop_
_entity.id
_entity.type
_entity.pdbx_description
1 polymer ?
#
loop_
_entity_poly.entity_id
_entity_poly.type
_entity_poly.pdbx_seq_one_letter_code
_entity_poly.pdbx_strand_id
1 'polypeptide(L)'
;MLTIAKMGAHSVAYYQSTVDENRGPDSYYSEDGKQPASVWLRGEKLSEVSAFLGTDNGAIVSGKTVENWFNKAVAPSGAGLGNAPRKDSVPGFDLTFCAPKSVSLLWGMGADSAVRGIVDEAHQAAVSQALDYLSEHAGYTRKQVKEPAGKRLVVEKLAGISGVKYEHRTSRAGDPHVHSHVLLANKQLCRDGKVRTLDGVSLYHEARAAGMVYQATVREILSQKLGVEFGDVVNGCAEIVGLDDPELIASYSTRAREIDQWQAENGLETRAAYERIAQKITRRTKDTDTPLDELETEWARAEHGAQVREFVAGLEPKNEADARESSEDFLPKPSQILAEVAAERSTFTRADVAEKVAELIRPGAISPEDMTVTVEGLVDAALAAHGTWSVTPEKSRELDSTQREGSQKYTTVEVVDEVERGVDMATARVERGVTAESIQPVEGELSPAQADAMRAVVGSDYLASVVVAPAGAGKTSSLKSAHHAWNMAGKHVIGLAPTGKAADVMVGENVA
;
A
#
# COMPACT_ATOMS: atom_id res chain seq x y z
N MET A 1 4.55 0.95 -7.20
CA MET A 1 4.17 0.78 -5.77
C MET A 1 4.21 2.12 -5.06
N LEU A 2 3.29 2.38 -4.11
CA LEU A 2 3.32 3.60 -3.29
C LEU A 2 3.70 3.26 -1.85
N THR A 3 4.68 3.98 -1.31
CA THR A 3 4.99 3.96 0.12
C THR A 3 4.85 5.35 0.71
N ILE A 4 4.39 5.44 1.98
CA ILE A 4 4.19 6.72 2.67
C ILE A 4 5.00 6.74 3.95
N ALA A 5 5.85 7.75 4.10
CA ALA A 5 6.65 7.99 5.29
C ALA A 5 6.33 9.35 5.92
N LYS A 6 6.34 9.43 7.25
CA LYS A 6 6.31 10.72 7.95
C LYS A 6 7.67 11.39 7.83
N MET A 7 7.68 12.64 7.41
CA MET A 7 8.89 13.43 7.35
C MET A 7 9.30 13.88 8.76
N GLY A 8 10.60 13.95 9.00
CA GLY A 8 11.21 14.60 10.18
C GLY A 8 11.75 16.00 9.83
N ALA A 9 12.20 16.75 10.82
CA ALA A 9 12.73 18.10 10.63
C ALA A 9 13.94 18.18 9.65
N HIS A 10 14.68 17.08 9.50
CA HIS A 10 15.83 16.99 8.60
C HIS A 10 15.52 16.39 7.23
N SER A 11 14.29 15.92 7.00
CA SER A 11 13.93 15.26 5.73
C SER A 11 14.01 16.21 4.55
N VAL A 12 13.60 17.48 4.73
CA VAL A 12 13.67 18.49 3.65
C VAL A 12 15.12 18.76 3.25
N ALA A 13 16.03 18.92 4.22
CA ALA A 13 17.45 19.13 3.95
C ALA A 13 18.07 17.95 3.18
N TYR A 14 17.62 16.72 3.44
CA TYR A 14 18.06 15.55 2.71
C TYR A 14 17.71 15.60 1.21
N TYR A 15 16.47 15.99 0.87
CA TYR A 15 16.08 16.13 -0.54
C TYR A 15 16.77 17.31 -1.21
N GLN A 16 17.07 18.38 -0.46
CA GLN A 16 17.83 19.53 -0.97
C GLN A 16 19.29 19.18 -1.22
N SER A 17 19.97 18.48 -0.31
CA SER A 17 21.36 18.05 -0.51
C SER A 17 21.49 17.13 -1.72
N THR A 18 20.48 16.31 -1.96
CA THR A 18 20.39 15.47 -3.16
C THR A 18 20.30 16.32 -4.44
N VAL A 19 19.73 17.51 -4.37
CA VAL A 19 19.60 18.47 -5.48
C VAL A 19 20.85 19.35 -5.62
N ASP A 20 21.44 19.80 -4.50
CA ASP A 20 22.52 20.80 -4.50
C ASP A 20 23.93 20.17 -4.69
N GLU A 21 24.11 18.89 -4.31
CA GLU A 21 25.40 18.21 -4.35
C GLU A 21 25.55 17.25 -5.55
N ASN A 22 24.55 17.17 -6.42
CA ASN A 22 24.52 16.14 -7.46
C ASN A 22 25.26 16.54 -8.74
N ARG A 23 26.36 15.85 -8.97
CA ARG A 23 26.93 15.58 -10.31
C ARG A 23 26.62 14.16 -10.78
N GLY A 24 25.71 13.44 -10.13
CA GLY A 24 25.36 12.06 -10.43
C GLY A 24 24.31 11.88 -11.54
N PRO A 25 23.88 10.65 -11.81
CA PRO A 25 23.03 10.30 -12.96
C PRO A 25 21.68 11.03 -12.99
N ASP A 26 21.16 11.43 -11.82
CA ASP A 26 19.93 12.23 -11.73
C ASP A 26 20.13 13.69 -12.20
N SER A 27 21.36 14.15 -12.39
CA SER A 27 21.69 15.53 -12.83
C SER A 27 21.62 15.73 -14.34
N TYR A 28 21.56 14.64 -15.11
CA TYR A 28 21.56 14.68 -16.58
C TYR A 28 20.33 15.42 -17.18
N TYR A 29 19.22 15.48 -16.41
CA TYR A 29 17.97 16.12 -16.86
C TYR A 29 17.84 17.60 -16.51
N SER A 30 18.83 18.22 -15.88
CA SER A 30 18.86 19.66 -15.62
C SER A 30 20.08 20.28 -16.27
N GLU A 31 19.89 21.37 -17.03
CA GLU A 31 21.00 22.13 -17.67
C GLU A 31 22.07 22.60 -16.66
N ASP A 32 21.72 22.68 -15.36
CA ASP A 32 22.59 23.11 -14.25
C ASP A 32 23.00 21.98 -13.27
N GLY A 33 22.74 20.70 -13.60
CA GLY A 33 23.05 19.57 -12.70
C GLY A 33 22.18 19.47 -11.46
N LYS A 34 21.04 20.18 -11.39
CA LYS A 34 20.10 20.20 -10.26
C LYS A 34 18.73 19.76 -10.74
N GLN A 35 18.15 18.73 -10.14
CA GLN A 35 16.73 18.42 -10.34
C GLN A 35 15.91 19.41 -9.52
N PRO A 36 15.22 20.36 -10.14
CA PRO A 36 14.44 21.32 -9.40
C PRO A 36 13.20 20.67 -8.82
N ALA A 37 12.86 21.05 -7.58
CA ALA A 37 11.58 20.71 -7.01
C ALA A 37 10.46 21.33 -7.84
N SER A 38 9.56 20.51 -8.36
CA SER A 38 8.35 20.99 -9.04
C SER A 38 7.15 20.98 -8.07
N VAL A 39 6.39 22.07 -8.07
CA VAL A 39 5.16 22.17 -7.28
C VAL A 39 4.09 21.27 -7.88
N TRP A 40 3.31 20.60 -7.04
CA TRP A 40 2.09 19.93 -7.45
C TRP A 40 0.94 20.34 -6.56
N LEU A 41 -0.22 20.52 -7.20
CA LEU A 41 -1.47 20.95 -6.57
C LEU A 41 -2.58 20.06 -7.10
N ARG A 42 -3.45 19.55 -6.21
CA ARG A 42 -4.65 18.78 -6.56
C ARG A 42 -5.80 19.13 -5.64
N GLY A 43 -7.01 19.04 -6.15
CA GLY A 43 -8.23 19.21 -5.37
C GLY A 43 -9.30 20.02 -6.07
N GLU A 44 -10.48 20.06 -5.48
CA GLU A 44 -11.68 20.70 -6.03
C GLU A 44 -11.52 22.22 -6.20
N LYS A 45 -10.81 22.89 -5.27
CA LYS A 45 -10.61 24.35 -5.28
C LYS A 45 -9.18 24.74 -5.69
N LEU A 46 -8.68 24.15 -6.75
CA LEU A 46 -7.31 24.30 -7.21
C LEU A 46 -6.90 25.77 -7.41
N SER A 47 -7.76 26.58 -8.00
CA SER A 47 -7.50 28.02 -8.22
C SER A 47 -7.36 28.81 -6.91
N GLU A 48 -8.14 28.48 -5.89
CA GLU A 48 -8.02 29.10 -4.57
C GLU A 48 -6.70 28.69 -3.88
N VAL A 49 -6.31 27.41 -4.01
CA VAL A 49 -5.05 26.87 -3.46
C VAL A 49 -3.85 27.52 -4.15
N SER A 50 -3.85 27.60 -5.51
CA SER A 50 -2.79 28.23 -6.31
C SER A 50 -2.64 29.72 -5.94
N ALA A 51 -3.75 30.47 -5.90
CA ALA A 51 -3.74 31.89 -5.54
C ALA A 51 -3.21 32.12 -4.11
N PHE A 52 -3.61 31.27 -3.15
CA PHE A 52 -3.17 31.37 -1.76
C PHE A 52 -1.67 31.06 -1.61
N LEU A 53 -1.18 30.04 -2.29
CA LEU A 53 0.23 29.64 -2.25
C LEU A 53 1.10 30.57 -3.12
N GLY A 54 0.51 31.29 -4.08
CA GLY A 54 1.21 32.15 -5.05
C GLY A 54 2.12 31.36 -5.99
N THR A 55 1.67 30.16 -6.37
CA THR A 55 2.41 29.26 -7.28
C THR A 55 1.45 28.35 -8.00
N ASP A 56 1.81 27.92 -9.20
CA ASP A 56 1.00 27.04 -10.04
C ASP A 56 1.53 25.61 -10.04
N ASN A 57 0.66 24.69 -10.47
CA ASN A 57 1.03 23.31 -10.67
C ASN A 57 2.14 23.19 -11.73
N GLY A 58 3.21 22.46 -11.44
CA GLY A 58 4.39 22.35 -12.30
C GLY A 58 5.44 23.47 -12.14
N ALA A 59 5.16 24.51 -11.35
CA ALA A 59 6.12 25.59 -11.11
C ALA A 59 7.38 25.06 -10.38
N ILE A 60 8.54 25.52 -10.83
CA ILE A 60 9.81 25.18 -10.23
C ILE A 60 10.08 26.10 -9.03
N VAL A 61 10.47 25.51 -7.91
CA VAL A 61 10.77 26.24 -6.67
C VAL A 61 12.17 25.92 -6.15
N SER A 62 12.78 26.93 -5.52
CA SER A 62 14.11 26.75 -4.93
C SER A 62 14.06 25.88 -3.66
N GLY A 63 15.17 25.23 -3.33
CA GLY A 63 15.30 24.46 -2.09
C GLY A 63 14.99 25.31 -0.84
N LYS A 64 15.38 26.61 -0.84
CA LYS A 64 15.03 27.53 0.24
C LYS A 64 13.51 27.75 0.37
N THR A 65 12.80 27.81 -0.75
CA THR A 65 11.34 27.90 -0.77
C THR A 65 10.71 26.66 -0.14
N VAL A 66 11.18 25.47 -0.51
CA VAL A 66 10.73 24.20 0.06
C VAL A 66 11.00 24.14 1.57
N GLU A 67 12.19 24.51 2.01
CA GLU A 67 12.54 24.57 3.44
C GLU A 67 11.60 25.52 4.20
N ASN A 68 11.36 26.71 3.68
CA ASN A 68 10.47 27.67 4.31
C ASN A 68 9.03 27.12 4.37
N TRP A 69 8.55 26.48 3.30
CA TRP A 69 7.21 25.92 3.23
C TRP A 69 7.01 24.81 4.28
N PHE A 70 7.86 23.81 4.30
CA PHE A 70 7.70 22.65 5.17
C PHE A 70 8.15 22.92 6.62
N ASN A 71 9.31 23.55 6.83
CA ASN A 71 9.91 23.67 8.15
C ASN A 71 9.53 24.97 8.88
N LYS A 72 9.17 26.03 8.15
CA LYS A 72 8.85 27.34 8.75
C LYS A 72 7.39 27.75 8.58
N ALA A 73 6.56 26.92 7.92
CA ALA A 73 5.16 27.20 7.62
C ALA A 73 4.98 28.56 6.88
N VAL A 74 5.79 28.79 5.85
CA VAL A 74 5.72 29.96 4.96
C VAL A 74 5.50 29.47 3.54
N ALA A 75 4.38 29.85 2.93
CA ALA A 75 4.05 29.50 1.56
C ALA A 75 5.10 30.04 0.55
N PRO A 76 5.17 29.49 -0.69
CA PRO A 76 5.99 30.06 -1.75
C PRO A 76 5.75 31.55 -2.00
N SER A 77 4.50 32.04 -1.83
CA SER A 77 4.14 33.47 -1.87
C SER A 77 4.75 34.33 -0.75
N GLY A 78 5.31 33.72 0.27
CA GLY A 78 5.71 34.41 1.50
C GLY A 78 4.58 34.50 2.55
N ALA A 79 3.38 34.06 2.25
CA ALA A 79 2.26 34.07 3.21
C ALA A 79 2.49 33.07 4.35
N GLY A 80 2.15 33.45 5.58
CA GLY A 80 2.26 32.57 6.74
C GLY A 80 1.18 31.49 6.75
N LEU A 81 1.58 30.24 6.97
CA LEU A 81 0.71 29.07 7.10
C LEU A 81 0.38 28.74 8.57
N GLY A 82 0.48 29.73 9.45
CA GLY A 82 0.32 29.58 10.90
C GLY A 82 1.63 29.26 11.61
N ASN A 83 1.56 28.58 12.76
CA ASN A 83 2.75 28.29 13.54
C ASN A 83 3.67 27.29 12.81
N ALA A 84 4.97 27.56 12.84
CA ALA A 84 5.98 26.62 12.35
C ALA A 84 5.88 25.28 13.07
N PRO A 85 6.20 24.15 12.39
CA PRO A 85 6.25 22.85 13.01
C PRO A 85 7.21 22.84 14.21
N ARG A 86 6.81 22.19 15.32
CA ARG A 86 7.70 21.95 16.46
C ARG A 86 8.70 20.87 16.08
N LYS A 87 9.84 20.79 16.83
CA LYS A 87 10.91 19.82 16.56
C LYS A 87 10.44 18.37 16.37
N ASP A 88 9.42 17.96 17.12
CA ASP A 88 8.87 16.60 17.09
C ASP A 88 7.58 16.47 16.27
N SER A 89 7.17 17.54 15.57
CA SER A 89 5.99 17.50 14.70
C SER A 89 6.35 17.04 13.29
N VAL A 90 5.35 16.53 12.57
CA VAL A 90 5.49 16.10 11.18
C VAL A 90 5.33 17.30 10.25
N PRO A 91 6.38 17.75 9.53
CA PRO A 91 6.28 18.87 8.60
C PRO A 91 5.53 18.49 7.31
N GLY A 92 5.53 17.21 6.95
CA GLY A 92 4.90 16.67 5.76
C GLY A 92 4.98 15.15 5.70
N PHE A 93 4.53 14.61 4.58
CA PHE A 93 4.59 13.18 4.25
C PHE A 93 5.37 13.02 2.95
N ASP A 94 6.21 11.99 2.88
CA ASP A 94 6.90 11.57 1.67
C ASP A 94 6.13 10.40 1.07
N LEU A 95 5.55 10.64 -0.10
CA LEU A 95 4.87 9.65 -0.92
C LEU A 95 5.85 9.20 -2.01
N THR A 96 6.38 8.01 -1.87
CA THR A 96 7.34 7.47 -2.85
C THR A 96 6.62 6.54 -3.81
N PHE A 97 6.52 6.94 -5.07
CA PHE A 97 5.98 6.15 -6.16
C PHE A 97 7.12 5.46 -6.91
N CYS A 98 7.12 4.13 -6.93
CA CYS A 98 8.15 3.33 -7.60
C CYS A 98 7.52 2.51 -8.74
N ALA A 99 8.13 2.59 -9.91
CA ALA A 99 7.80 1.70 -11.02
C ALA A 99 8.27 0.26 -10.72
N PRO A 100 7.68 -0.77 -11.38
CA PRO A 100 8.22 -2.12 -11.40
C PRO A 100 9.69 -2.15 -11.81
N LYS A 101 10.42 -3.18 -11.39
CA LYS A 101 11.84 -3.28 -11.75
C LYS A 101 12.02 -3.46 -13.24
N SER A 102 11.23 -4.30 -13.90
CA SER A 102 11.26 -4.48 -15.36
C SER A 102 11.03 -3.16 -16.12
N VAL A 103 10.11 -2.30 -15.64
CA VAL A 103 9.88 -0.97 -16.20
C VAL A 103 11.11 -0.06 -16.01
N SER A 104 11.77 -0.14 -14.85
CA SER A 104 13.01 0.60 -14.58
C SER A 104 14.15 0.13 -15.48
N LEU A 105 14.18 -1.17 -15.83
CA LEU A 105 15.14 -1.73 -16.78
C LEU A 105 14.89 -1.25 -18.21
N LEU A 106 13.61 -1.12 -18.66
CA LEU A 106 13.30 -0.49 -19.95
C LEU A 106 13.87 0.93 -20.02
N TRP A 107 13.69 1.71 -18.97
CA TRP A 107 14.25 3.05 -18.89
C TRP A 107 15.79 3.04 -18.95
N GLY A 108 16.43 2.19 -18.13
CA GLY A 108 17.89 2.13 -18.01
C GLY A 108 18.59 1.68 -19.30
N MET A 109 18.00 0.74 -20.03
CA MET A 109 18.57 0.17 -21.27
C MET A 109 18.03 0.83 -22.55
N GLY A 110 17.08 1.78 -22.43
CA GLY A 110 16.44 2.48 -23.54
C GLY A 110 17.06 3.83 -23.90
N ALA A 111 18.35 4.08 -23.57
CA ALA A 111 18.99 5.39 -23.71
C ALA A 111 18.86 6.01 -25.10
N ASP A 112 19.06 5.21 -26.13
CA ASP A 112 19.08 5.66 -27.55
C ASP A 112 17.73 5.48 -28.26
N SER A 113 16.65 5.27 -27.50
CA SER A 113 15.33 4.96 -28.05
C SER A 113 14.21 5.83 -27.46
N ALA A 114 13.08 5.90 -28.17
CA ALA A 114 11.86 6.54 -27.67
C ALA A 114 11.30 5.85 -26.42
N VAL A 115 11.73 4.61 -26.12
CA VAL A 115 11.28 3.80 -24.98
C VAL A 115 11.48 4.54 -23.66
N ARG A 116 12.64 5.16 -23.45
CA ARG A 116 12.95 5.94 -22.24
C ARG A 116 11.92 7.07 -22.03
N GLY A 117 11.64 7.84 -23.06
CA GLY A 117 10.65 8.93 -23.00
C GLY A 117 9.24 8.43 -22.69
N ILE A 118 8.85 7.27 -23.25
CA ILE A 118 7.55 6.65 -22.98
C ILE A 118 7.46 6.16 -21.54
N VAL A 119 8.54 5.60 -20.97
CA VAL A 119 8.57 5.20 -19.55
C VAL A 119 8.46 6.41 -18.62
N ASP A 120 9.16 7.51 -18.94
CA ASP A 120 9.07 8.76 -18.18
C ASP A 120 7.64 9.33 -18.22
N GLU A 121 7.03 9.37 -19.39
CA GLU A 121 5.63 9.81 -19.57
C GLU A 121 4.67 8.92 -18.76
N ALA A 122 4.80 7.60 -18.88
CA ALA A 122 3.97 6.64 -18.15
C ALA A 122 4.08 6.84 -16.62
N HIS A 123 5.30 7.01 -16.14
CA HIS A 123 5.53 7.24 -14.70
C HIS A 123 4.90 8.56 -14.23
N GLN A 124 5.07 9.66 -14.97
CA GLN A 124 4.53 10.96 -14.61
C GLN A 124 3.00 10.98 -14.64
N ALA A 125 2.39 10.42 -15.68
CA ALA A 125 0.94 10.29 -15.80
C ALA A 125 0.36 9.44 -14.65
N ALA A 126 1.01 8.33 -14.31
CA ALA A 126 0.59 7.45 -13.24
C ALA A 126 0.67 8.12 -11.86
N VAL A 127 1.73 8.89 -11.59
CA VAL A 127 1.83 9.71 -10.37
C VAL A 127 0.69 10.73 -10.33
N SER A 128 0.37 11.38 -11.46
CA SER A 128 -0.74 12.33 -11.54
C SER A 128 -2.07 11.68 -11.17
N GLN A 129 -2.44 10.55 -11.79
CA GLN A 129 -3.67 9.81 -11.52
C GLN A 129 -3.79 9.40 -10.04
N ALA A 130 -2.72 8.87 -9.46
CA ALA A 130 -2.71 8.51 -8.04
C ALA A 130 -2.86 9.72 -7.11
N LEU A 131 -2.33 10.89 -7.47
CA LEU A 131 -2.50 12.12 -6.70
C LEU A 131 -3.92 12.69 -6.83
N ASP A 132 -4.56 12.54 -7.99
CA ASP A 132 -5.96 12.88 -8.20
C ASP A 132 -6.84 12.03 -7.27
N TYR A 133 -6.63 10.70 -7.23
CA TYR A 133 -7.29 9.79 -6.30
C TYR A 133 -7.06 10.21 -4.84
N LEU A 134 -5.82 10.48 -4.43
CA LEU A 134 -5.51 10.86 -3.05
C LEU A 134 -6.12 12.22 -2.66
N SER A 135 -6.22 13.16 -3.59
CA SER A 135 -6.83 14.47 -3.30
C SER A 135 -8.30 14.33 -2.96
N GLU A 136 -9.00 13.39 -3.59
CA GLU A 136 -10.42 13.14 -3.37
C GLU A 136 -10.66 12.36 -2.07
N HIS A 137 -9.88 11.31 -1.80
CA HIS A 137 -10.15 10.36 -0.73
C HIS A 137 -9.29 10.52 0.53
N ALA A 138 -8.16 11.25 0.45
CA ALA A 138 -7.27 11.50 1.57
C ALA A 138 -7.11 12.97 1.96
N GLY A 139 -7.70 13.90 1.19
CA GLY A 139 -7.64 15.33 1.41
C GLY A 139 -8.50 15.83 2.58
N TYR A 140 -8.24 15.35 3.80
CA TYR A 140 -9.03 15.69 4.99
C TYR A 140 -8.20 16.36 6.08
N THR A 141 -8.89 17.13 6.95
CA THR A 141 -8.37 17.67 8.20
C THR A 141 -9.31 17.33 9.36
N ARG A 142 -8.79 17.42 10.59
CA ARG A 142 -9.58 17.28 11.81
C ARG A 142 -9.63 18.61 12.56
N LYS A 143 -10.82 19.08 12.87
CA LYS A 143 -11.04 20.30 13.66
C LYS A 143 -11.90 20.03 14.89
N GLN A 144 -11.66 20.79 15.95
CA GLN A 144 -12.53 20.78 17.13
C GLN A 144 -13.63 21.84 16.94
N VAL A 145 -14.88 21.41 17.08
CA VAL A 145 -16.06 22.27 17.12
C VAL A 145 -16.56 22.32 18.56
N LYS A 146 -16.89 23.53 19.03
CA LYS A 146 -17.51 23.70 20.34
C LYS A 146 -19.02 23.51 20.21
N GLU A 147 -19.58 22.62 21.00
CA GLU A 147 -21.01 22.35 21.12
C GLU A 147 -21.46 22.58 22.56
N PRO A 148 -22.76 22.76 22.83
CA PRO A 148 -23.25 22.93 24.20
C PRO A 148 -22.86 21.82 25.16
N ALA A 149 -22.72 20.60 24.65
CA ALA A 149 -22.32 19.41 25.39
C ALA A 149 -20.79 19.24 25.53
N GLY A 150 -19.97 20.13 24.94
CA GLY A 150 -18.52 20.06 25.00
C GLY A 150 -17.82 20.32 23.67
N LYS A 151 -16.61 19.73 23.52
CA LYS A 151 -15.86 19.84 22.26
C LYS A 151 -15.99 18.52 21.49
N ARG A 152 -16.37 18.60 20.20
CA ARG A 152 -16.41 17.46 19.29
C ARG A 152 -15.33 17.59 18.21
N LEU A 153 -14.70 16.48 17.87
CA LEU A 153 -13.77 16.39 16.74
C LEU A 153 -14.58 16.14 15.46
N VAL A 154 -14.33 16.93 14.42
CA VAL A 154 -15.01 16.84 13.13
C VAL A 154 -13.96 16.63 12.04
N VAL A 155 -14.22 15.73 11.11
CA VAL A 155 -13.42 15.53 9.89
C VAL A 155 -14.02 16.39 8.79
N GLU A 156 -13.19 17.13 8.06
CA GLU A 156 -13.60 18.07 7.01
C GLU A 156 -12.68 17.94 5.80
N LYS A 157 -13.27 18.00 4.61
CA LYS A 157 -12.53 17.98 3.35
C LYS A 157 -11.74 19.28 3.17
N LEU A 158 -10.50 19.19 2.70
CA LEU A 158 -9.65 20.33 2.37
C LEU A 158 -10.11 21.02 1.08
N ALA A 159 -9.60 22.21 0.81
CA ALA A 159 -9.77 22.89 -0.49
C ALA A 159 -8.97 22.16 -1.58
N GLY A 160 -7.86 21.59 -1.20
CA GLY A 160 -6.98 20.77 -2.01
C GLY A 160 -5.77 20.33 -1.20
N ILE A 161 -4.91 19.53 -1.80
CA ILE A 161 -3.63 19.10 -1.27
C ILE A 161 -2.49 19.61 -2.14
N SER A 162 -1.35 19.91 -1.52
CA SER A 162 -0.23 20.59 -2.17
C SER A 162 1.12 20.18 -1.62
N GLY A 163 2.13 20.26 -2.46
CA GLY A 163 3.49 19.92 -2.09
C GLY A 163 4.48 20.08 -3.21
N VAL A 164 5.60 19.37 -3.14
CA VAL A 164 6.66 19.36 -4.18
C VAL A 164 7.03 17.95 -4.59
N LYS A 165 7.42 17.77 -5.85
CA LYS A 165 7.82 16.48 -6.43
C LYS A 165 9.29 16.55 -6.83
N TYR A 166 10.02 15.44 -6.56
CA TYR A 166 11.37 15.15 -7.03
C TYR A 166 11.35 13.84 -7.80
N GLU A 167 11.97 13.81 -8.95
CA GLU A 167 12.05 12.62 -9.80
C GLU A 167 13.44 12.00 -9.74
N HIS A 168 13.51 10.70 -9.58
CA HIS A 168 14.75 9.94 -9.50
C HIS A 168 14.71 8.75 -10.45
N ARG A 169 15.88 8.36 -10.95
CA ARG A 169 16.01 7.26 -11.93
C ARG A 169 16.90 6.13 -11.48
N THR A 170 17.61 6.34 -10.38
CA THR A 170 18.54 5.35 -9.81
C THR A 170 18.29 5.11 -8.34
N SER A 171 18.58 3.88 -7.88
CA SER A 171 18.65 3.56 -6.46
C SER A 171 19.92 4.16 -5.82
N ARG A 172 20.02 4.09 -4.48
CA ARG A 172 21.26 4.47 -3.76
C ARG A 172 22.46 3.60 -4.10
N ALA A 173 22.22 2.42 -4.63
CA ALA A 173 23.26 1.47 -5.02
C ALA A 173 23.59 1.55 -6.52
N GLY A 174 23.04 2.56 -7.23
CA GLY A 174 23.29 2.74 -8.66
C GLY A 174 22.41 1.85 -9.57
N ASP A 175 21.49 1.03 -9.03
CA ASP A 175 20.60 0.23 -9.89
C ASP A 175 19.59 1.11 -10.63
N PRO A 176 19.09 0.72 -11.84
CA PRO A 176 17.96 1.37 -12.49
C PRO A 176 16.73 1.35 -11.59
N HIS A 177 16.17 2.51 -11.29
CA HIS A 177 15.03 2.62 -10.37
C HIS A 177 14.22 3.89 -10.63
N VAL A 178 13.23 3.80 -11.50
CA VAL A 178 12.32 4.91 -11.79
C VAL A 178 11.39 5.13 -10.61
N HIS A 179 11.55 6.27 -9.93
CA HIS A 179 10.70 6.63 -8.80
C HIS A 179 10.58 8.13 -8.61
N SER A 180 9.51 8.56 -7.94
CA SER A 180 9.29 9.95 -7.56
C SER A 180 9.00 10.06 -6.08
N HIS A 181 9.66 11.01 -5.43
CA HIS A 181 9.29 11.47 -4.09
C HIS A 181 8.32 12.65 -4.21
N VAL A 182 7.10 12.44 -3.77
CA VAL A 182 6.08 13.49 -3.71
C VAL A 182 5.93 13.92 -2.25
N LEU A 183 6.54 15.05 -1.89
CA LEU A 183 6.46 15.60 -0.54
C LEU A 183 5.16 16.36 -0.40
N LEU A 184 4.26 15.85 0.42
CA LEU A 184 2.96 16.44 0.75
C LEU A 184 3.11 17.31 2.01
N ALA A 185 2.87 18.61 1.88
CA ALA A 185 2.96 19.51 3.03
C ALA A 185 1.89 19.19 4.08
N ASN A 186 2.25 19.21 5.35
CA ASN A 186 1.26 18.96 6.42
C ASN A 186 0.29 20.13 6.61
N LYS A 187 0.67 21.35 6.22
CA LYS A 187 -0.19 22.56 6.31
C LYS A 187 -0.91 22.76 4.99
N GLN A 188 -2.26 22.63 5.01
CA GLN A 188 -3.09 22.69 3.83
C GLN A 188 -4.20 23.72 3.98
N LEU A 189 -4.64 24.31 2.88
CA LEU A 189 -5.78 25.24 2.84
C LEU A 189 -7.09 24.47 2.97
N CYS A 190 -7.95 24.90 3.87
CA CYS A 190 -9.28 24.32 4.06
C CYS A 190 -10.34 25.13 3.27
N ARG A 191 -11.51 24.54 3.02
CA ARG A 191 -12.63 25.17 2.31
C ARG A 191 -13.13 26.46 2.97
N ASP A 192 -12.88 26.65 4.28
CA ASP A 192 -13.21 27.87 5.02
C ASP A 192 -12.10 28.96 4.97
N GLY A 193 -11.11 28.80 4.10
CA GLY A 193 -9.98 29.72 3.92
C GLY A 193 -8.92 29.65 5.03
N LYS A 194 -9.05 28.77 6.01
CA LYS A 194 -8.07 28.60 7.09
C LYS A 194 -7.07 27.51 6.74
N VAL A 195 -5.87 27.64 7.27
CA VAL A 195 -4.83 26.60 7.16
C VAL A 195 -4.91 25.65 8.36
N ARG A 196 -4.93 24.34 8.08
CA ARG A 196 -4.90 23.27 9.09
C ARG A 196 -3.96 22.15 8.69
N THR A 197 -3.72 21.24 9.62
CA THR A 197 -2.93 20.05 9.37
C THR A 197 -3.75 18.98 8.65
N LEU A 198 -3.11 18.30 7.72
CA LEU A 198 -3.67 17.14 7.03
C LEU A 198 -3.98 16.00 8.03
N ASP A 199 -5.06 15.26 7.79
CA ASP A 199 -5.33 14.00 8.50
C ASP A 199 -4.49 12.85 7.91
N GLY A 200 -3.34 12.58 8.53
CA GLY A 200 -2.48 11.50 8.07
C GLY A 200 -3.12 10.10 8.14
N VAL A 201 -4.15 9.89 8.95
CA VAL A 201 -4.84 8.59 9.02
C VAL A 201 -5.55 8.30 7.71
N SER A 202 -6.27 9.29 7.14
CA SER A 202 -6.92 9.16 5.84
C SER A 202 -5.91 8.82 4.75
N LEU A 203 -4.74 9.49 4.75
CA LEU A 203 -3.69 9.24 3.77
C LEU A 203 -3.18 7.78 3.78
N TYR A 204 -2.97 7.20 4.98
CA TYR A 204 -2.52 5.80 5.08
C TYR A 204 -3.60 4.80 4.68
N HIS A 205 -4.87 5.11 4.90
CA HIS A 205 -5.97 4.23 4.49
C HIS A 205 -6.11 4.13 2.97
N GLU A 206 -5.82 5.20 2.25
CA GLU A 206 -5.96 5.24 0.78
C GLU A 206 -4.67 4.86 0.03
N ALA A 207 -3.57 4.63 0.76
CA ALA A 207 -2.26 4.42 0.15
C ALA A 207 -2.20 3.23 -0.83
N ARG A 208 -2.86 2.12 -0.49
CA ARG A 208 -2.85 0.91 -1.34
C ARG A 208 -3.65 1.14 -2.62
N ALA A 209 -4.86 1.68 -2.50
CA ALA A 209 -5.69 2.02 -3.66
C ALA A 209 -4.98 3.00 -4.60
N ALA A 210 -4.43 4.10 -4.08
CA ALA A 210 -3.64 5.04 -4.86
C ALA A 210 -2.42 4.38 -5.53
N GLY A 211 -1.74 3.48 -4.82
CA GLY A 211 -0.64 2.69 -5.37
C GLY A 211 -1.05 1.79 -6.52
N MET A 212 -2.25 1.20 -6.45
CA MET A 212 -2.79 0.36 -7.54
C MET A 212 -3.28 1.18 -8.72
N VAL A 213 -3.88 2.36 -8.51
CA VAL A 213 -4.19 3.32 -9.58
C VAL A 213 -2.92 3.70 -10.34
N TYR A 214 -1.83 4.01 -9.61
CA TYR A 214 -0.52 4.25 -10.22
C TYR A 214 -0.07 3.06 -11.08
N GLN A 215 -0.12 1.83 -10.56
CA GLN A 215 0.32 0.63 -11.27
C GLN A 215 -0.56 0.33 -12.51
N ALA A 216 -1.88 0.50 -12.39
CA ALA A 216 -2.80 0.32 -13.50
C ALA A 216 -2.49 1.31 -14.64
N THR A 217 -2.24 2.58 -14.30
CA THR A 217 -1.90 3.61 -15.29
C THR A 217 -0.56 3.33 -15.99
N VAL A 218 0.46 2.89 -15.24
CA VAL A 218 1.76 2.48 -15.86
C VAL A 218 1.55 1.33 -16.83
N ARG A 219 0.82 0.29 -16.43
CA ARG A 219 0.53 -0.87 -17.28
C ARG A 219 -0.22 -0.45 -18.54
N GLU A 220 -1.23 0.39 -18.39
CA GLU A 220 -2.04 0.89 -19.50
C GLU A 220 -1.18 1.58 -20.55
N ILE A 221 -0.40 2.59 -20.17
CA ILE A 221 0.41 3.40 -21.09
C ILE A 221 1.48 2.54 -21.78
N LEU A 222 2.19 1.72 -21.01
CA LEU A 222 3.28 0.93 -21.58
C LEU A 222 2.76 -0.18 -22.51
N SER A 223 1.62 -0.80 -22.18
CA SER A 223 1.00 -1.78 -23.09
C SER A 223 0.48 -1.12 -24.37
N GLN A 224 -0.12 0.07 -24.29
CA GLN A 224 -0.59 0.79 -25.48
C GLN A 224 0.58 1.25 -26.36
N LYS A 225 1.58 1.92 -25.76
CA LYS A 225 2.66 2.59 -26.53
C LYS A 225 3.80 1.67 -26.90
N LEU A 226 4.08 0.61 -26.14
CA LEU A 226 5.19 -0.32 -26.40
C LEU A 226 4.72 -1.73 -26.73
N GLY A 227 3.44 -2.05 -26.55
CA GLY A 227 2.91 -3.40 -26.78
C GLY A 227 3.40 -4.44 -25.79
N VAL A 228 3.96 -4.04 -24.66
CA VAL A 228 4.42 -4.97 -23.63
C VAL A 228 3.24 -5.58 -22.87
N GLU A 229 3.41 -6.83 -22.43
CA GLU A 229 2.46 -7.54 -21.59
C GLU A 229 2.98 -7.58 -20.16
N PHE A 230 2.05 -7.55 -19.19
CA PHE A 230 2.37 -7.65 -17.77
C PHE A 230 1.87 -8.98 -17.22
N GLY A 231 2.66 -9.57 -16.32
CA GLY A 231 2.28 -10.76 -15.56
C GLY A 231 1.25 -10.46 -14.48
N ASP A 232 1.02 -11.42 -13.60
CA ASP A 232 0.10 -11.30 -12.47
C ASP A 232 0.56 -10.22 -11.49
N VAL A 233 -0.40 -9.58 -10.82
CA VAL A 233 -0.11 -8.60 -9.77
C VAL A 233 0.25 -9.34 -8.49
N VAL A 234 1.50 -9.25 -8.07
CA VAL A 234 1.99 -9.82 -6.82
C VAL A 234 2.43 -8.71 -5.88
N ASN A 235 1.87 -8.64 -4.67
CA ASN A 235 2.14 -7.59 -3.69
C ASN A 235 1.94 -6.15 -4.25
N GLY A 236 0.94 -5.97 -5.11
CA GLY A 236 0.60 -4.68 -5.71
C GLY A 236 1.56 -4.23 -6.81
N CYS A 237 2.28 -5.14 -7.45
CA CYS A 237 3.20 -4.88 -8.55
C CYS A 237 3.11 -5.99 -9.59
N ALA A 238 3.15 -5.64 -10.89
CA ALA A 238 3.27 -6.60 -11.98
C ALA A 238 4.53 -6.27 -12.79
N GLU A 239 5.33 -7.29 -13.09
CA GLU A 239 6.51 -7.14 -13.94
C GLU A 239 6.15 -7.42 -15.40
N ILE A 240 6.97 -6.95 -16.34
CA ILE A 240 6.78 -7.15 -17.76
C ILE A 240 7.16 -8.59 -18.14
N VAL A 241 6.28 -9.31 -18.83
CA VAL A 241 6.52 -10.66 -19.33
C VAL A 241 7.78 -10.70 -20.20
N GLY A 242 8.68 -11.62 -19.89
CA GLY A 242 10.01 -11.71 -20.52
C GLY A 242 11.12 -10.94 -19.78
N LEU A 243 10.75 -10.07 -18.83
CA LEU A 243 11.67 -9.42 -17.87
C LEU A 243 11.27 -9.71 -16.41
N ASP A 244 10.40 -10.68 -16.18
CA ASP A 244 9.82 -11.06 -14.88
C ASP A 244 10.57 -12.20 -14.17
N ASP A 245 11.67 -12.64 -14.75
CA ASP A 245 12.54 -13.65 -14.11
C ASP A 245 13.08 -13.14 -12.75
N PRO A 246 12.85 -13.88 -11.63
CA PRO A 246 13.28 -13.46 -10.31
C PRO A 246 14.80 -13.24 -10.18
N GLU A 247 15.64 -14.01 -10.88
CA GLU A 247 17.10 -13.87 -10.85
C GLU A 247 17.51 -12.59 -11.60
N LEU A 248 16.89 -12.32 -12.75
CA LEU A 248 17.08 -11.07 -13.49
C LEU A 248 16.69 -9.88 -12.62
N ILE A 249 15.50 -9.87 -12.03
CA ILE A 249 15.03 -8.80 -11.15
C ILE A 249 15.97 -8.59 -9.95
N ALA A 250 16.41 -9.70 -9.33
CA ALA A 250 17.33 -9.64 -8.20
C ALA A 250 18.70 -9.10 -8.60
N SER A 251 19.21 -9.40 -9.81
CA SER A 251 20.52 -8.92 -10.28
C SER A 251 20.62 -7.39 -10.32
N TYR A 252 19.49 -6.69 -10.59
CA TYR A 252 19.38 -5.23 -10.60
C TYR A 252 18.70 -4.66 -9.34
N SER A 253 18.59 -5.44 -8.26
CA SER A 253 17.97 -5.06 -7.01
C SER A 253 18.96 -5.16 -5.84
N THR A 254 20.14 -4.55 -5.98
CA THR A 254 21.25 -4.64 -5.01
C THR A 254 20.79 -4.31 -3.60
N ARG A 255 19.96 -3.30 -3.44
CA ARG A 255 19.45 -2.87 -2.13
C ARG A 255 18.55 -3.93 -1.47
N ALA A 256 17.68 -4.58 -2.22
CA ALA A 256 16.82 -5.65 -1.70
C ALA A 256 17.68 -6.85 -1.27
N ARG A 257 18.64 -7.26 -2.10
CA ARG A 257 19.57 -8.36 -1.76
C ARG A 257 20.36 -8.09 -0.49
N GLU A 258 20.85 -6.85 -0.28
CA GLU A 258 21.57 -6.49 0.95
C GLU A 258 20.68 -6.59 2.20
N ILE A 259 19.41 -6.23 2.09
CA ILE A 259 18.43 -6.34 3.17
C ILE A 259 18.16 -7.80 3.48
N ASP A 260 17.89 -8.62 2.46
CA ASP A 260 17.58 -10.03 2.60
C ASP A 260 18.79 -10.79 3.18
N GLN A 261 20.00 -10.51 2.67
CA GLN A 261 21.24 -11.10 3.20
C GLN A 261 21.43 -10.73 4.68
N TRP A 262 21.25 -9.47 5.04
CA TRP A 262 21.37 -9.04 6.43
C TRP A 262 20.34 -9.73 7.33
N GLN A 263 19.11 -9.91 6.85
CA GLN A 263 18.06 -10.62 7.58
C GLN A 263 18.40 -12.09 7.77
N ALA A 264 18.88 -12.77 6.72
CA ALA A 264 19.32 -14.17 6.77
C ALA A 264 20.47 -14.37 7.77
N GLU A 265 21.50 -13.52 7.72
CA GLU A 265 22.65 -13.56 8.63
C GLU A 265 22.27 -13.34 10.10
N ASN A 266 21.17 -12.63 10.38
CA ASN A 266 20.70 -12.33 11.73
C ASN A 266 19.53 -13.23 12.19
N GLY A 267 19.12 -14.24 11.39
CA GLY A 267 18.03 -15.16 11.71
C GLY A 267 16.65 -14.47 11.85
N LEU A 268 16.41 -13.42 11.07
CA LEU A 268 15.27 -12.52 11.18
C LEU A 268 14.31 -12.58 9.99
N GLU A 269 14.39 -13.65 9.19
CA GLU A 269 13.74 -13.81 7.88
C GLU A 269 12.21 -13.64 7.86
N THR A 270 11.54 -13.73 8.99
CA THR A 270 10.07 -13.80 9.03
C THR A 270 9.36 -12.61 9.71
N ARG A 271 10.05 -11.52 10.05
CA ARG A 271 9.42 -10.42 10.78
C ARG A 271 9.56 -9.07 10.04
N ALA A 272 8.46 -8.58 9.46
CA ALA A 272 8.36 -7.24 8.86
C ALA A 272 8.86 -6.09 9.79
N ALA A 273 8.86 -6.28 11.11
CA ALA A 273 9.44 -5.33 12.06
C ALA A 273 10.97 -5.17 11.89
N TYR A 274 11.66 -6.24 11.46
CA TYR A 274 13.11 -6.21 11.28
C TYR A 274 13.54 -5.66 9.91
N GLU A 275 12.66 -5.69 8.93
CA GLU A 275 12.90 -5.08 7.62
C GLU A 275 13.26 -3.59 7.75
N ARG A 276 12.53 -2.84 8.58
CA ARG A 276 12.83 -1.42 8.86
C ARG A 276 14.19 -1.23 9.55
N ILE A 277 14.60 -2.18 10.39
CA ILE A 277 15.90 -2.16 11.07
C ILE A 277 17.00 -2.47 10.06
N ALA A 278 16.82 -3.50 9.23
CA ALA A 278 17.73 -3.87 8.16
C ALA A 278 17.91 -2.71 7.17
N GLN A 279 16.81 -2.11 6.70
CA GLN A 279 16.83 -0.92 5.85
C GLN A 279 17.64 0.24 6.44
N LYS A 280 17.61 0.44 7.76
CA LYS A 280 18.34 1.50 8.42
C LYS A 280 19.82 1.17 8.58
N ILE A 281 20.16 -0.07 8.95
CA ILE A 281 21.54 -0.51 9.22
C ILE A 281 22.33 -0.65 7.92
N THR A 282 21.73 -1.26 6.88
CA THR A 282 22.37 -1.46 5.57
C THR A 282 22.31 -0.22 4.67
N ARG A 283 21.90 0.96 5.19
CA ARG A 283 21.74 2.18 4.41
C ARG A 283 23.12 2.74 4.02
N ARG A 284 23.47 2.58 2.74
CA ARG A 284 24.67 3.23 2.16
C ARG A 284 24.49 4.74 2.00
N THR A 285 25.58 5.48 1.98
CA THR A 285 25.60 6.84 1.40
C THR A 285 25.25 6.73 -0.08
N LYS A 286 24.47 7.68 -0.60
CA LYS A 286 24.13 7.69 -2.04
C LYS A 286 25.43 7.91 -2.80
N ASP A 287 25.68 7.06 -3.80
CA ASP A 287 26.72 7.35 -4.79
C ASP A 287 26.14 8.41 -5.75
N THR A 288 26.71 9.60 -5.67
CA THR A 288 26.29 10.77 -6.46
C THR A 288 27.29 11.10 -7.54
N ASP A 289 28.42 10.40 -7.58
CA ASP A 289 29.57 10.80 -8.37
C ASP A 289 29.70 10.01 -9.68
N THR A 290 29.02 8.84 -9.80
CA THR A 290 29.05 8.03 -11.02
C THR A 290 28.13 8.63 -12.08
N PRO A 291 28.63 9.06 -13.25
CA PRO A 291 27.81 9.56 -14.35
C PRO A 291 26.82 8.52 -14.88
N LEU A 292 25.71 8.99 -15.46
CA LEU A 292 24.65 8.07 -15.95
C LEU A 292 25.15 7.13 -17.05
N ASP A 293 25.99 7.62 -17.97
CA ASP A 293 26.58 6.86 -19.07
C ASP A 293 27.50 5.73 -18.57
N GLU A 294 28.19 5.93 -17.46
CA GLU A 294 28.98 4.88 -16.82
C GLU A 294 28.06 3.82 -16.22
N LEU A 295 27.01 4.23 -15.51
CA LEU A 295 26.01 3.30 -14.96
C LEU A 295 25.30 2.50 -16.06
N GLU A 296 24.90 3.14 -17.15
CA GLU A 296 24.31 2.46 -18.31
C GLU A 296 25.25 1.39 -18.90
N THR A 297 26.54 1.72 -18.94
CA THR A 297 27.58 0.77 -19.35
C THR A 297 27.69 -0.40 -18.38
N GLU A 298 27.65 -0.15 -17.07
CA GLU A 298 27.66 -1.19 -16.05
C GLU A 298 26.43 -2.08 -16.12
N TRP A 299 25.22 -1.49 -16.22
CA TRP A 299 23.97 -2.25 -16.38
C TRP A 299 23.97 -3.12 -17.63
N ALA A 300 24.50 -2.59 -18.74
CA ALA A 300 24.59 -3.34 -20.01
C ALA A 300 25.58 -4.51 -19.97
N ARG A 301 26.60 -4.45 -19.08
CA ARG A 301 27.59 -5.50 -18.88
C ARG A 301 27.21 -6.50 -17.79
N ALA A 302 26.20 -6.21 -17.00
CA ALA A 302 25.70 -7.14 -15.98
C ALA A 302 25.23 -8.45 -16.60
N GLU A 303 25.12 -9.49 -15.81
CA GLU A 303 24.82 -10.89 -16.22
C GLU A 303 23.63 -10.96 -17.20
N HIS A 304 22.54 -10.25 -16.94
CA HIS A 304 21.34 -10.21 -17.78
C HIS A 304 21.29 -9.00 -18.75
N GLY A 305 22.34 -8.19 -18.82
CA GLY A 305 22.34 -6.94 -19.61
C GLY A 305 22.11 -7.15 -21.10
N ALA A 306 22.62 -8.23 -21.68
CA ALA A 306 22.39 -8.58 -23.09
C ALA A 306 20.92 -8.92 -23.34
N GLN A 307 20.29 -9.71 -22.46
CA GLN A 307 18.88 -10.10 -22.55
C GLN A 307 17.96 -8.86 -22.50
N VAL A 308 18.18 -7.96 -21.53
CA VAL A 308 17.36 -6.76 -21.39
C VAL A 308 17.51 -5.83 -22.61
N ARG A 309 18.74 -5.65 -23.11
CA ARG A 309 18.98 -4.84 -24.32
C ARG A 309 18.32 -5.43 -25.56
N GLU A 310 18.38 -6.73 -25.75
CA GLU A 310 17.72 -7.42 -26.86
C GLU A 310 16.19 -7.24 -26.77
N PHE A 311 15.61 -7.36 -25.57
CA PHE A 311 14.20 -7.11 -25.34
C PHE A 311 13.83 -5.67 -25.71
N VAL A 312 14.58 -4.65 -25.21
CA VAL A 312 14.34 -3.24 -25.49
C VAL A 312 14.50 -2.92 -26.98
N ALA A 313 15.51 -3.49 -27.64
CA ALA A 313 15.74 -3.30 -29.07
C ALA A 313 14.64 -3.90 -29.95
N GLY A 314 13.93 -4.90 -29.43
CA GLY A 314 12.77 -5.51 -30.11
C GLY A 314 11.46 -4.74 -29.94
N LEU A 315 11.43 -3.69 -29.13
CA LEU A 315 10.23 -2.87 -28.94
C LEU A 315 10.07 -1.86 -30.07
N GLU A 316 8.87 -1.84 -30.67
CA GLU A 316 8.48 -0.86 -31.69
C GLU A 316 7.48 0.12 -31.03
N PRO A 317 7.89 1.37 -30.69
CA PRO A 317 6.96 2.38 -30.18
C PRO A 317 5.82 2.63 -31.17
N LYS A 318 4.59 2.55 -30.65
CA LYS A 318 3.36 2.76 -31.42
C LYS A 318 2.95 4.24 -31.40
N ASN A 319 2.41 4.72 -32.49
CA ASN A 319 1.78 6.04 -32.54
C ASN A 319 0.39 5.97 -31.92
N GLU A 320 -0.16 7.11 -31.47
CA GLU A 320 -1.52 7.21 -30.93
C GLU A 320 -2.60 6.65 -31.88
N ALA A 321 -2.38 6.73 -33.19
CA ALA A 321 -3.30 6.18 -34.19
C ALA A 321 -3.33 4.63 -34.22
N ASP A 322 -2.29 3.98 -33.73
CA ASP A 322 -2.14 2.52 -33.65
C ASP A 322 -2.51 1.96 -32.28
N ALA A 323 -2.92 2.83 -31.34
CA ALA A 323 -3.39 2.42 -30.03
C ALA A 323 -4.63 1.52 -30.18
N ARG A 324 -4.66 0.40 -29.46
CA ARG A 324 -5.82 -0.51 -29.45
C ARG A 324 -7.07 0.29 -29.10
N GLU A 325 -8.16 0.06 -29.84
CA GLU A 325 -9.47 0.55 -29.44
C GLU A 325 -9.76 0.01 -28.02
N SER A 326 -10.09 0.92 -27.11
CA SER A 326 -10.50 0.55 -25.76
C SER A 326 -11.71 -0.37 -25.83
N SER A 327 -11.65 -1.50 -25.15
CA SER A 327 -12.74 -2.47 -25.12
C SER A 327 -13.31 -2.56 -23.71
N GLU A 328 -14.60 -2.30 -23.57
CA GLU A 328 -15.33 -2.49 -22.30
C GLU A 328 -15.23 -3.92 -21.75
N ASP A 329 -14.95 -4.90 -22.62
CA ASP A 329 -14.75 -6.30 -22.21
C ASP A 329 -13.52 -6.53 -21.34
N PHE A 330 -12.59 -5.57 -21.28
CA PHE A 330 -11.40 -5.61 -20.40
C PHE A 330 -11.66 -5.03 -19.01
N LEU A 331 -12.84 -4.40 -18.79
CA LEU A 331 -13.22 -3.88 -17.48
C LEU A 331 -13.80 -5.00 -16.61
N PRO A 332 -13.43 -5.06 -15.33
CA PRO A 332 -13.99 -6.05 -14.41
C PRO A 332 -15.47 -5.74 -14.13
N LYS A 333 -16.30 -6.79 -14.06
CA LYS A 333 -17.71 -6.65 -13.69
C LYS A 333 -17.88 -6.47 -12.18
N PRO A 334 -18.91 -5.76 -11.71
CA PRO A 334 -19.17 -5.57 -10.27
C PRO A 334 -19.18 -6.88 -9.46
N SER A 335 -19.77 -7.95 -10.01
CA SER A 335 -19.79 -9.26 -9.34
C SER A 335 -18.41 -9.89 -9.22
N GLN A 336 -17.53 -9.72 -10.20
CA GLN A 336 -16.15 -10.19 -10.15
C GLN A 336 -15.36 -9.40 -9.11
N ILE A 337 -15.47 -8.07 -9.10
CA ILE A 337 -14.81 -7.20 -8.12
C ILE A 337 -15.18 -7.62 -6.69
N LEU A 338 -16.49 -7.78 -6.43
CA LEU A 338 -17.00 -8.16 -5.11
C LEU A 338 -16.53 -9.56 -4.69
N ALA A 339 -16.52 -10.52 -5.60
CA ALA A 339 -16.04 -11.88 -5.32
C ALA A 339 -14.55 -11.88 -4.91
N GLU A 340 -13.71 -11.14 -5.64
CA GLU A 340 -12.27 -11.05 -5.34
C GLU A 340 -12.00 -10.32 -4.01
N VAL A 341 -12.71 -9.22 -3.73
CA VAL A 341 -12.58 -8.51 -2.45
C VAL A 341 -13.06 -9.37 -1.29
N ALA A 342 -14.20 -10.07 -1.45
CA ALA A 342 -14.77 -10.92 -0.42
C ALA A 342 -13.93 -12.17 -0.12
N ALA A 343 -13.21 -12.70 -1.12
CA ALA A 343 -12.27 -13.81 -0.93
C ALA A 343 -11.11 -13.46 0.01
N GLU A 344 -10.70 -12.19 0.03
CA GLU A 344 -9.60 -11.73 0.89
C GLU A 344 -10.10 -11.18 2.24
N ARG A 345 -11.31 -10.61 2.29
CA ARG A 345 -11.80 -9.83 3.43
C ARG A 345 -13.30 -10.02 3.66
N SER A 346 -13.68 -10.47 4.83
CA SER A 346 -15.10 -10.58 5.23
C SER A 346 -15.81 -9.22 5.35
N THR A 347 -15.06 -8.14 5.61
CA THR A 347 -15.56 -6.76 5.56
C THR A 347 -14.54 -5.87 4.88
N PHE A 348 -14.98 -4.96 4.03
CA PHE A 348 -14.13 -4.10 3.22
C PHE A 348 -14.63 -2.66 3.17
N THR A 349 -13.76 -1.75 2.81
CA THR A 349 -14.03 -0.32 2.62
C THR A 349 -14.07 0.03 1.12
N ARG A 350 -14.46 1.26 0.79
CA ARG A 350 -14.33 1.79 -0.58
C ARG A 350 -12.88 1.68 -1.11
N ALA A 351 -11.89 1.97 -0.28
CA ALA A 351 -10.47 1.87 -0.66
C ALA A 351 -10.05 0.43 -1.01
N ASP A 352 -10.55 -0.57 -0.27
CA ASP A 352 -10.27 -1.97 -0.57
C ASP A 352 -10.86 -2.38 -1.93
N VAL A 353 -12.06 -1.87 -2.27
CA VAL A 353 -12.68 -2.09 -3.58
C VAL A 353 -11.89 -1.37 -4.68
N ALA A 354 -11.46 -0.12 -4.46
CA ALA A 354 -10.67 0.63 -5.43
C ALA A 354 -9.31 -0.02 -5.72
N GLU A 355 -8.65 -0.55 -4.68
CA GLU A 355 -7.44 -1.35 -4.83
C GLU A 355 -7.68 -2.53 -5.78
N LYS A 356 -8.74 -3.32 -5.55
CA LYS A 356 -9.05 -4.50 -6.34
C LYS A 356 -9.49 -4.15 -7.77
N VAL A 357 -10.29 -3.10 -7.95
CA VAL A 357 -10.66 -2.61 -9.28
C VAL A 357 -9.43 -2.29 -10.12
N ALA A 358 -8.52 -1.47 -9.58
CA ALA A 358 -7.30 -1.07 -10.28
C ALA A 358 -6.35 -2.26 -10.54
N GLU A 359 -6.38 -3.30 -9.68
CA GLU A 359 -5.67 -4.56 -9.90
C GLU A 359 -6.23 -5.33 -11.10
N LEU A 360 -7.55 -5.45 -11.19
CA LEU A 360 -8.26 -6.26 -12.18
C LEU A 360 -8.39 -5.62 -13.57
N ILE A 361 -8.23 -4.30 -13.70
CA ILE A 361 -8.24 -3.61 -15.01
C ILE A 361 -7.12 -4.17 -15.87
N ARG A 362 -7.50 -4.68 -17.04
CA ARG A 362 -6.55 -5.17 -18.04
C ARG A 362 -6.08 -4.02 -18.93
N PRO A 363 -4.80 -3.98 -19.30
CA PRO A 363 -4.29 -2.96 -20.23
C PRO A 363 -5.04 -2.95 -21.56
N GLY A 364 -5.29 -1.77 -22.10
CA GLY A 364 -6.11 -1.54 -23.30
C GLY A 364 -7.59 -1.29 -23.02
N ALA A 365 -7.98 -1.22 -21.72
CA ALA A 365 -9.37 -1.02 -21.32
C ALA A 365 -9.83 0.43 -21.39
N ILE A 366 -8.94 1.38 -21.10
CA ILE A 366 -9.30 2.78 -20.86
C ILE A 366 -8.19 3.74 -21.34
N SER A 367 -8.58 4.99 -21.51
CA SER A 367 -7.62 6.07 -21.70
C SER A 367 -6.83 6.32 -20.41
N PRO A 368 -5.51 6.46 -20.43
CA PRO A 368 -4.71 6.65 -19.22
C PRO A 368 -5.13 7.86 -18.37
N GLU A 369 -5.61 8.92 -18.96
CA GLU A 369 -6.13 10.12 -18.31
C GLU A 369 -7.43 9.88 -17.56
N ASP A 370 -8.22 8.87 -17.94
CA ASP A 370 -9.51 8.53 -17.35
C ASP A 370 -9.38 7.43 -16.28
N MET A 371 -8.17 6.96 -15.97
CA MET A 371 -7.95 5.84 -15.05
C MET A 371 -8.64 6.05 -13.71
N THR A 372 -8.42 7.17 -13.04
CA THR A 372 -9.02 7.47 -11.74
C THR A 372 -10.54 7.52 -11.82
N VAL A 373 -11.09 8.20 -12.84
CA VAL A 373 -12.54 8.33 -13.02
C VAL A 373 -13.19 6.98 -13.30
N THR A 374 -12.54 6.14 -14.10
CA THR A 374 -13.04 4.79 -14.41
C THR A 374 -13.01 3.89 -13.17
N VAL A 375 -11.91 3.92 -12.41
CA VAL A 375 -11.82 3.19 -11.13
C VAL A 375 -12.95 3.61 -10.19
N GLU A 376 -13.20 4.90 -10.03
CA GLU A 376 -14.27 5.44 -9.18
C GLU A 376 -15.66 4.95 -9.64
N GLY A 377 -15.94 5.01 -10.94
CA GLY A 377 -17.20 4.54 -11.51
C GLY A 377 -17.43 3.03 -11.27
N LEU A 378 -16.40 2.21 -11.41
CA LEU A 378 -16.48 0.77 -11.14
C LEU A 378 -16.63 0.47 -9.64
N VAL A 379 -15.99 1.24 -8.77
CA VAL A 379 -16.18 1.15 -7.31
C VAL A 379 -17.62 1.49 -6.92
N ASP A 380 -18.17 2.58 -7.45
CA ASP A 380 -19.55 2.95 -7.21
C ASP A 380 -20.53 1.88 -7.70
N ALA A 381 -20.31 1.34 -8.89
CA ALA A 381 -21.11 0.24 -9.43
C ALA A 381 -21.02 -1.02 -8.57
N ALA A 382 -19.84 -1.38 -8.06
CA ALA A 382 -19.68 -2.53 -7.19
C ALA A 382 -20.38 -2.33 -5.83
N LEU A 383 -20.21 -1.16 -5.20
CA LEU A 383 -20.84 -0.86 -3.92
C LEU A 383 -22.36 -0.69 -4.00
N ALA A 384 -22.89 -0.31 -5.15
CA ALA A 384 -24.34 -0.22 -5.42
C ALA A 384 -24.95 -1.54 -5.90
N ALA A 385 -24.14 -2.57 -6.18
CA ALA A 385 -24.62 -3.84 -6.70
C ALA A 385 -25.52 -4.56 -5.68
N HIS A 386 -26.51 -5.30 -6.21
CA HIS A 386 -27.38 -6.14 -5.39
C HIS A 386 -26.55 -7.18 -4.62
N GLY A 387 -26.79 -7.33 -3.32
CA GLY A 387 -26.04 -8.24 -2.45
C GLY A 387 -24.87 -7.58 -1.71
N THR A 388 -24.58 -6.30 -1.96
CA THR A 388 -23.62 -5.53 -1.15
C THR A 388 -24.34 -4.84 0.00
N TRP A 389 -23.90 -5.08 1.23
CA TRP A 389 -24.52 -4.54 2.43
C TRP A 389 -23.55 -3.68 3.22
N SER A 390 -24.01 -2.49 3.67
CA SER A 390 -23.26 -1.69 4.65
C SER A 390 -23.43 -2.29 6.04
N VAL A 391 -22.30 -2.66 6.65
CA VAL A 391 -22.25 -3.14 8.04
C VAL A 391 -21.91 -2.03 9.04
N THR A 392 -21.74 -0.78 8.57
CA THR A 392 -21.57 0.38 9.42
C THR A 392 -22.91 0.69 10.11
N PRO A 393 -22.97 0.71 11.46
CA PRO A 393 -24.20 0.98 12.20
C PRO A 393 -24.84 2.31 11.81
N GLU A 394 -26.18 2.38 11.70
CA GLU A 394 -26.91 3.59 11.33
C GLU A 394 -26.60 4.78 12.24
N LYS A 395 -26.50 4.57 13.55
CA LYS A 395 -26.08 5.60 14.52
C LYS A 395 -24.69 6.17 14.22
N SER A 396 -23.79 5.37 13.60
CA SER A 396 -22.47 5.84 13.16
C SER A 396 -22.57 6.62 11.84
N ARG A 397 -23.65 6.47 11.06
CA ARG A 397 -23.92 7.28 9.86
C ARG A 397 -24.41 8.68 10.22
N GLU A 398 -25.18 8.83 11.31
CA GLU A 398 -25.58 10.15 11.84
C GLU A 398 -24.41 10.93 12.49
N LEU A 399 -23.32 10.24 12.82
CA LEU A 399 -22.05 10.81 13.30
C LEU A 399 -21.07 11.15 12.17
N ASP A 400 -21.55 11.36 10.96
CA ASP A 400 -20.80 11.59 9.71
C ASP A 400 -19.67 12.62 9.83
N SER A 401 -19.84 13.60 10.71
CA SER A 401 -18.83 14.63 10.92
C SER A 401 -17.58 14.17 11.67
N THR A 402 -17.56 12.95 12.22
CA THR A 402 -16.39 12.39 12.91
C THR A 402 -15.63 11.36 12.07
N GLN A 403 -16.23 10.92 10.98
CA GLN A 403 -15.67 9.96 10.04
C GLN A 403 -15.43 10.64 8.69
N ARG A 404 -14.39 10.22 7.98
CA ARG A 404 -14.17 10.63 6.60
C ARG A 404 -15.15 9.91 5.67
N GLU A 405 -15.48 10.52 4.57
CA GLU A 405 -16.18 9.88 3.46
C GLU A 405 -15.40 8.64 2.99
N GLY A 406 -16.09 7.57 2.62
CA GLY A 406 -15.47 6.30 2.21
C GLY A 406 -14.96 5.41 3.33
N SER A 407 -15.07 5.81 4.63
CA SER A 407 -14.67 4.97 5.77
C SER A 407 -15.71 3.91 6.16
N GLN A 408 -16.85 3.88 5.48
CA GLN A 408 -17.91 2.90 5.70
C GLN A 408 -17.40 1.50 5.35
N LYS A 409 -17.88 0.52 6.12
CA LYS A 409 -17.57 -0.89 5.87
C LYS A 409 -18.75 -1.58 5.20
N TYR A 410 -18.42 -2.46 4.29
CA TYR A 410 -19.33 -3.26 3.50
C TYR A 410 -19.02 -4.74 3.65
N THR A 411 -19.98 -5.59 3.31
CA THR A 411 -19.83 -7.03 3.13
C THR A 411 -20.74 -7.48 1.99
N THR A 412 -20.64 -8.73 1.58
CA THR A 412 -21.54 -9.30 0.56
C THR A 412 -22.50 -10.31 1.19
N VAL A 413 -23.62 -10.57 0.50
CA VAL A 413 -24.60 -11.57 0.93
C VAL A 413 -23.97 -12.96 1.02
N GLU A 414 -23.03 -13.29 0.12
CA GLU A 414 -22.35 -14.58 0.10
C GLU A 414 -21.52 -14.78 1.38
N VAL A 415 -20.83 -13.74 1.86
CA VAL A 415 -20.07 -13.79 3.13
C VAL A 415 -21.01 -13.98 4.31
N VAL A 416 -22.16 -13.29 4.32
CA VAL A 416 -23.17 -13.46 5.38
C VAL A 416 -23.70 -14.88 5.40
N ASP A 417 -24.09 -15.40 4.23
CA ASP A 417 -24.60 -16.79 4.08
C ASP A 417 -23.53 -17.82 4.50
N GLU A 418 -22.25 -17.55 4.21
CA GLU A 418 -21.16 -18.41 4.65
C GLU A 418 -20.98 -18.40 6.17
N VAL A 419 -21.06 -17.22 6.80
CA VAL A 419 -21.03 -17.09 8.26
C VAL A 419 -22.23 -17.82 8.89
N GLU A 420 -23.44 -17.66 8.35
CA GLU A 420 -24.64 -18.34 8.85
C GLU A 420 -24.49 -19.87 8.73
N ARG A 421 -24.05 -20.37 7.57
CA ARG A 421 -23.75 -21.80 7.40
C ARG A 421 -22.69 -22.28 8.37
N GLY A 422 -21.66 -21.49 8.61
CA GLY A 422 -20.61 -21.79 9.60
C GLY A 422 -21.16 -21.90 11.01
N VAL A 423 -22.08 -21.01 11.41
CA VAL A 423 -22.77 -21.04 12.70
C VAL A 423 -23.68 -22.26 12.79
N ASP A 424 -24.46 -22.55 11.76
CA ASP A 424 -25.35 -23.73 11.71
C ASP A 424 -24.55 -25.02 11.82
N MET A 425 -23.44 -25.14 11.11
CA MET A 425 -22.54 -26.29 11.23
C MET A 425 -21.94 -26.39 12.65
N ALA A 426 -21.45 -25.28 13.20
CA ALA A 426 -20.84 -25.27 14.53
C ALA A 426 -21.82 -25.64 15.63
N THR A 427 -23.11 -25.28 15.47
CA THR A 427 -24.20 -25.57 16.40
C THR A 427 -24.92 -26.88 16.11
N ALA A 428 -24.57 -27.58 15.02
CA ALA A 428 -25.10 -28.91 14.73
C ALA A 428 -24.72 -29.89 15.83
N ARG A 429 -25.67 -30.77 16.20
CA ARG A 429 -25.44 -31.80 17.22
C ARG A 429 -24.90 -33.08 16.59
N VAL A 430 -23.90 -33.67 17.25
CA VAL A 430 -23.29 -34.93 16.84
C VAL A 430 -23.11 -35.83 18.03
N GLU A 431 -23.47 -37.10 17.89
CA GLU A 431 -23.19 -38.11 18.92
C GLU A 431 -21.70 -38.45 18.91
N ARG A 432 -20.97 -38.01 19.89
CA ARG A 432 -19.52 -38.27 19.99
C ARG A 432 -19.17 -39.51 20.82
N GLY A 433 -20.09 -40.01 21.65
CA GLY A 433 -19.89 -41.23 22.46
C GLY A 433 -18.81 -41.05 23.55
N VAL A 434 -18.48 -39.81 23.93
CA VAL A 434 -17.55 -39.49 24.99
C VAL A 434 -18.29 -38.58 25.97
N THR A 435 -18.28 -38.95 27.26
CA THR A 435 -18.96 -38.17 28.30
C THR A 435 -18.00 -37.27 29.07
N ALA A 436 -18.51 -36.21 29.70
CA ALA A 436 -17.71 -35.30 30.53
C ALA A 436 -16.99 -36.03 31.69
N GLU A 437 -17.55 -37.15 32.15
CA GLU A 437 -16.97 -38.01 33.20
C GLU A 437 -15.71 -38.73 32.73
N SER A 438 -15.51 -38.88 31.42
CA SER A 438 -14.28 -39.48 30.84
C SER A 438 -13.03 -38.62 31.05
N ILE A 439 -13.18 -37.34 31.45
CA ILE A 439 -12.06 -36.50 31.83
C ILE A 439 -11.84 -36.65 33.33
N GLN A 440 -10.90 -37.48 33.70
CA GLN A 440 -10.25 -37.38 35.01
C GLN A 440 -9.15 -36.33 34.89
N PRO A 441 -9.21 -35.20 35.66
CA PRO A 441 -8.06 -34.30 35.70
C PRO A 441 -6.88 -35.11 36.20
N VAL A 442 -5.76 -35.09 35.54
CA VAL A 442 -4.49 -35.51 36.13
C VAL A 442 -4.30 -34.59 37.30
N GLU A 443 -4.34 -35.15 38.53
CA GLU A 443 -4.28 -34.35 39.75
C GLU A 443 -3.06 -33.43 39.71
N GLY A 444 -3.30 -32.12 39.78
CA GLY A 444 -2.30 -31.05 39.86
C GLY A 444 -1.90 -30.35 38.54
N GLU A 445 -2.35 -30.79 37.37
CA GLU A 445 -1.95 -30.16 36.10
C GLU A 445 -2.91 -29.05 35.64
N LEU A 446 -4.19 -29.07 36.02
CA LEU A 446 -5.19 -28.08 35.62
C LEU A 446 -5.77 -27.32 36.79
N SER A 447 -5.97 -26.03 36.62
CA SER A 447 -6.82 -25.25 37.51
C SER A 447 -8.29 -25.71 37.42
N PRO A 448 -9.13 -25.48 38.43
CA PRO A 448 -10.55 -25.83 38.37
C PRO A 448 -11.25 -25.28 37.10
N ALA A 449 -10.97 -24.03 36.76
CA ALA A 449 -11.55 -23.40 35.56
C ALA A 449 -11.09 -24.07 34.23
N GLN A 450 -9.84 -24.48 34.16
CA GLN A 450 -9.31 -25.23 32.99
C GLN A 450 -9.94 -26.61 32.90
N ALA A 451 -10.08 -27.32 34.03
CA ALA A 451 -10.73 -28.62 34.11
C ALA A 451 -12.20 -28.54 33.66
N ASP A 452 -12.95 -27.53 34.13
CA ASP A 452 -14.34 -27.30 33.75
C ASP A 452 -14.48 -27.00 32.26
N ALA A 453 -13.59 -26.16 31.71
CA ALA A 453 -13.56 -25.87 30.25
C ALA A 453 -13.31 -27.14 29.42
N MET A 454 -12.36 -27.99 29.84
CA MET A 454 -12.06 -29.23 29.13
C MET A 454 -13.20 -30.26 29.25
N ARG A 455 -13.86 -30.38 30.41
CA ARG A 455 -15.08 -31.19 30.54
C ARG A 455 -16.19 -30.71 29.63
N ALA A 456 -16.40 -29.40 29.50
CA ALA A 456 -17.38 -28.82 28.62
C ALA A 456 -17.05 -29.11 27.13
N VAL A 457 -15.78 -29.07 26.75
CA VAL A 457 -15.33 -29.36 25.35
C VAL A 457 -15.54 -30.86 25.04
N VAL A 458 -15.08 -31.75 25.91
CA VAL A 458 -15.18 -33.21 25.66
C VAL A 458 -16.62 -33.71 25.73
N GLY A 459 -17.42 -33.21 26.68
CA GLY A 459 -18.82 -33.56 26.86
C GLY A 459 -19.76 -32.81 25.90
N SER A 460 -19.26 -31.99 24.98
CA SER A 460 -20.07 -31.22 24.04
C SER A 460 -20.69 -32.11 22.96
N ASP A 461 -21.99 -31.99 22.78
CA ASP A 461 -22.72 -32.60 21.66
C ASP A 461 -22.65 -31.75 20.37
N TYR A 462 -22.09 -30.57 20.42
CA TYR A 462 -21.96 -29.70 19.25
C TYR A 462 -20.79 -30.11 18.36
N LEU A 463 -20.93 -29.90 17.05
CA LEU A 463 -19.88 -30.19 16.07
C LEU A 463 -18.61 -29.39 16.38
N ALA A 464 -18.76 -28.15 16.79
CA ALA A 464 -17.66 -27.29 17.21
C ALA A 464 -17.80 -26.80 18.65
N SER A 465 -16.70 -26.71 19.37
CA SER A 465 -16.60 -26.10 20.70
C SER A 465 -15.49 -25.06 20.70
N VAL A 466 -15.78 -23.84 21.18
CA VAL A 466 -14.84 -22.72 21.19
C VAL A 466 -14.36 -22.45 22.60
N VAL A 467 -13.04 -22.45 22.79
CA VAL A 467 -12.40 -22.09 24.07
C VAL A 467 -11.72 -20.72 23.93
N VAL A 468 -12.25 -19.72 24.63
CA VAL A 468 -11.70 -18.36 24.67
C VAL A 468 -10.97 -18.15 25.99
N ALA A 469 -9.69 -17.82 25.95
CA ALA A 469 -8.89 -17.54 27.13
C ALA A 469 -7.74 -16.57 26.80
N PRO A 470 -7.26 -15.76 27.77
CA PRO A 470 -6.14 -14.84 27.59
C PRO A 470 -4.85 -15.53 27.13
N ALA A 471 -3.91 -14.74 26.60
CA ALA A 471 -2.56 -15.24 26.32
C ALA A 471 -1.90 -15.71 27.63
N GLY A 472 -1.18 -16.85 27.57
CA GLY A 472 -0.54 -17.44 28.76
C GLY A 472 -1.47 -18.19 29.72
N ALA A 473 -2.77 -18.29 29.42
CA ALA A 473 -3.73 -19.04 30.30
C ALA A 473 -3.62 -20.57 30.23
N GLY A 474 -2.61 -21.11 29.53
CA GLY A 474 -2.38 -22.56 29.44
C GLY A 474 -3.39 -23.29 28.52
N LYS A 475 -3.91 -22.63 27.47
CA LYS A 475 -4.85 -23.25 26.53
C LYS A 475 -4.33 -24.56 25.93
N THR A 476 -3.10 -24.54 25.41
CA THR A 476 -2.48 -25.70 24.78
C THR A 476 -2.26 -26.83 25.78
N SER A 477 -1.73 -26.50 26.96
CA SER A 477 -1.53 -27.48 28.04
C SER A 477 -2.84 -28.09 28.53
N SER A 478 -3.93 -27.29 28.56
CA SER A 478 -5.27 -27.80 28.94
C SER A 478 -5.82 -28.78 27.91
N LEU A 479 -5.58 -28.55 26.60
CA LEU A 479 -6.01 -29.43 25.51
C LEU A 479 -5.41 -30.84 25.61
N LYS A 480 -4.25 -31.02 26.27
CA LYS A 480 -3.64 -32.33 26.50
C LYS A 480 -4.60 -33.28 27.27
N SER A 481 -5.35 -32.76 28.25
CA SER A 481 -6.32 -33.56 28.98
C SER A 481 -7.51 -33.97 28.10
N ALA A 482 -7.99 -33.08 27.22
CA ALA A 482 -9.03 -33.40 26.25
C ALA A 482 -8.55 -34.44 25.24
N HIS A 483 -7.34 -34.26 24.72
CA HIS A 483 -6.68 -35.20 23.80
C HIS A 483 -6.58 -36.60 24.40
N HIS A 484 -6.12 -36.68 25.65
CA HIS A 484 -6.03 -37.97 26.39
C HIS A 484 -7.42 -38.64 26.52
N ALA A 485 -8.46 -37.89 26.91
CA ALA A 485 -9.82 -38.42 27.05
C ALA A 485 -10.36 -38.96 25.70
N TRP A 486 -10.16 -38.27 24.60
CA TRP A 486 -10.58 -38.72 23.30
C TRP A 486 -9.82 -39.96 22.83
N ASN A 487 -8.51 -40.02 23.06
CA ASN A 487 -7.71 -41.19 22.72
C ASN A 487 -8.13 -42.42 23.55
N MET A 488 -8.43 -42.27 24.84
CA MET A 488 -8.96 -43.36 25.67
C MET A 488 -10.32 -43.86 25.17
N ALA A 489 -11.11 -42.98 24.55
CA ALA A 489 -12.37 -43.33 23.91
C ALA A 489 -12.22 -43.86 22.49
N GLY A 490 -10.99 -44.12 22.04
CA GLY A 490 -10.68 -44.63 20.69
C GLY A 490 -10.92 -43.61 19.57
N LYS A 491 -10.93 -42.32 19.89
CA LYS A 491 -11.06 -41.23 18.89
C LYS A 491 -9.70 -40.81 18.40
N HIS A 492 -9.61 -40.53 17.10
CA HIS A 492 -8.43 -39.96 16.51
C HIS A 492 -8.47 -38.44 16.57
N VAL A 493 -7.43 -37.83 17.12
CA VAL A 493 -7.32 -36.37 17.28
C VAL A 493 -6.23 -35.83 16.38
N ILE A 494 -6.55 -34.79 15.63
CA ILE A 494 -5.60 -34.10 14.75
C ILE A 494 -5.47 -32.63 15.24
N GLY A 495 -4.26 -32.20 15.54
CA GLY A 495 -3.94 -30.84 15.90
C GLY A 495 -3.64 -30.00 14.63
N LEU A 496 -4.28 -28.85 14.49
CA LEU A 496 -4.00 -27.89 13.43
C LEU A 496 -3.59 -26.56 14.05
N ALA A 497 -2.57 -25.93 13.48
CA ALA A 497 -2.09 -24.62 13.93
C ALA A 497 -1.78 -23.70 12.74
N PRO A 498 -1.97 -22.36 12.87
CA PRO A 498 -1.77 -21.40 11.80
C PRO A 498 -0.28 -21.17 11.45
N THR A 499 0.66 -21.62 12.30
CA THR A 499 2.10 -21.45 12.08
C THR A 499 2.84 -22.72 12.48
N GLY A 500 3.96 -23.02 11.79
CA GLY A 500 4.83 -24.17 12.12
C GLY A 500 5.27 -24.16 13.60
N LYS A 501 5.67 -23.00 14.12
CA LYS A 501 6.04 -22.86 15.55
C LYS A 501 4.92 -23.22 16.52
N ALA A 502 3.67 -22.89 16.18
CA ALA A 502 2.52 -23.25 17.00
C ALA A 502 2.22 -24.76 16.90
N ALA A 503 2.43 -25.36 15.72
CA ALA A 503 2.34 -26.82 15.54
C ALA A 503 3.43 -27.56 16.35
N ASP A 504 4.67 -27.08 16.33
CA ASP A 504 5.77 -27.65 17.12
C ASP A 504 5.47 -27.61 18.63
N VAL A 505 4.85 -26.52 19.12
CA VAL A 505 4.40 -26.43 20.52
C VAL A 505 3.32 -27.48 20.82
N MET A 506 2.37 -27.71 19.89
CA MET A 506 1.32 -28.72 20.09
C MET A 506 1.92 -30.14 20.16
N VAL A 507 2.87 -30.44 19.27
CA VAL A 507 3.61 -31.73 19.31
C VAL A 507 4.39 -31.86 20.61
N GLY A 508 5.13 -30.85 21.01
CA GLY A 508 5.89 -30.85 22.26
C GLY A 508 5.04 -31.03 23.54
N GLU A 509 3.80 -30.57 23.49
CA GLU A 509 2.82 -30.72 24.58
C GLU A 509 1.98 -32.01 24.46
N ASN A 510 2.25 -32.88 23.49
CA ASN A 510 1.47 -34.10 23.21
C ASN A 510 -0.05 -33.83 23.00
N VAL A 511 -0.38 -32.79 22.24
CA VAL A 511 -1.76 -32.42 21.88
C VAL A 511 -2.12 -32.88 20.48
N ALA A 512 -1.15 -33.29 19.68
CA ALA A 512 -1.33 -33.79 18.32
C ALA A 512 -0.36 -34.94 18.03
#